data_1689d85d26dfd83e2e7c399ee09fc244
#
_entry.id   1689d85d26dfd83e2e7c399ee09fc244
#
_cell.length_a   1.000
_cell.length_b   1.000
_cell.length_c   1.000
_cell.angle_alpha   90.00
_cell.angle_beta   90.00
_cell.angle_gamma   90.00
#
_symmetry.space_group_name_H-M   'P 1'
#
loop_
_entity.id
_entity.type
_entity.pdbx_description
1 polymer ?
#
loop_
_entity_poly.entity_id
_entity_poly.type
_entity_poly.pdbx_seq_one_letter_code
_entity_poly.pdbx_strand_id
1 'polypeptide(L)'
;DSSIDVMNRWTTDQLDGLADEWEKVLCYYIKRQKVGKAFLWGLVLDLKKYGENNGKSGFCGVGLIQIYVKVDGRIFGCAANLESSGCIGDVENGLSKECIKRLRKIGKEGNMCSKCSFAVKCQSKNCIMNSLAYSGTVGEHNPDMCYFERKKRNLWEIYAPQL
;
A
#
# COMPACT_ATOMS: atom_id res chain seq x y z
N ASP A 1 12.92 -3.28 24.06
CA ASP A 1 12.80 -1.83 23.79
C ASP A 1 12.75 -1.62 22.29
N SER A 2 11.59 -1.82 21.73
CA SER A 2 11.35 -1.54 20.31
C SER A 2 10.80 -0.12 20.21
N SER A 3 11.66 0.86 20.36
CA SER A 3 11.38 2.18 19.86
C SER A 3 11.35 2.06 18.34
N ILE A 4 10.18 1.78 17.77
CA ILE A 4 9.93 2.04 16.36
C ILE A 4 10.32 3.48 16.15
N ASP A 5 11.32 3.69 15.33
CA ASP A 5 11.94 4.98 15.12
C ASP A 5 10.88 5.90 14.50
N VAL A 6 10.18 6.64 15.34
CA VAL A 6 9.13 7.61 14.96
C VAL A 6 9.73 8.75 14.13
N MET A 7 11.05 8.78 14.00
CA MET A 7 11.81 9.82 13.32
C MET A 7 11.70 9.83 11.80
N ASN A 8 11.13 8.82 11.17
CA ASN A 8 11.00 8.75 9.70
C ASN A 8 9.56 9.00 9.20
N ARG A 9 8.74 9.73 9.94
CA ARG A 9 7.43 10.16 9.44
C ARG A 9 7.58 11.39 8.55
N TRP A 10 6.87 11.37 7.46
CA TRP A 10 6.77 12.52 6.59
C TRP A 10 6.03 13.65 7.30
N THR A 11 6.53 14.87 7.18
CA THR A 11 5.77 16.06 7.60
C THR A 11 4.66 16.34 6.59
N THR A 12 3.64 17.09 6.98
CA THR A 12 2.55 17.49 6.07
C THR A 12 3.11 18.20 4.84
N ASP A 13 4.08 19.10 5.00
CA ASP A 13 4.70 19.82 3.88
C ASP A 13 5.43 18.88 2.92
N GLN A 14 6.10 17.84 3.43
CA GLN A 14 6.74 16.83 2.59
C GLN A 14 5.72 15.99 1.83
N LEU A 15 4.60 15.63 2.49
CA LEU A 15 3.50 14.89 1.87
C LEU A 15 2.83 15.72 0.78
N ASP A 16 2.59 17.01 1.03
CA ASP A 16 2.01 17.94 0.06
C ASP A 16 2.99 18.15 -1.11
N GLY A 17 4.26 18.40 -0.83
CA GLY A 17 5.28 18.54 -1.86
C GLY A 17 5.39 17.33 -2.78
N LEU A 18 5.33 16.10 -2.24
CA LEU A 18 5.30 14.89 -3.06
C LEU A 18 4.04 14.79 -3.91
N ALA A 19 2.88 15.18 -3.36
CA ALA A 19 1.62 15.17 -4.11
C ALA A 19 1.65 16.16 -5.28
N ASP A 20 2.25 17.34 -5.09
CA ASP A 20 2.44 18.34 -6.14
C ASP A 20 3.39 17.82 -7.24
N GLU A 21 4.46 17.12 -6.87
CA GLU A 21 5.33 16.48 -7.86
C GLU A 21 4.61 15.37 -8.64
N TRP A 22 3.75 14.60 -7.99
CA TRP A 22 2.91 13.61 -8.68
C TRP A 22 2.01 14.28 -9.72
N GLU A 23 1.41 15.42 -9.41
CA GLU A 23 0.57 16.16 -10.35
C GLU A 23 1.36 16.67 -11.54
N LYS A 24 2.55 17.25 -11.33
CA LYS A 24 3.43 17.70 -12.40
C LYS A 24 3.82 16.57 -13.36
N VAL A 25 4.21 15.41 -12.81
CA VAL A 25 4.56 14.23 -13.62
C VAL A 25 3.32 13.68 -14.34
N LEU A 26 2.14 13.73 -13.71
CA LEU A 26 0.88 13.32 -14.34
C LEU A 26 0.53 14.21 -15.53
N CYS A 27 0.64 15.52 -15.39
CA CYS A 27 0.45 16.47 -16.48
C CYS A 27 1.43 16.22 -17.63
N TYR A 28 2.70 15.93 -17.30
CA TYR A 28 3.69 15.55 -18.31
C TYR A 28 3.33 14.24 -19.00
N TYR A 29 2.91 13.20 -18.25
CA TYR A 29 2.44 11.93 -18.79
C TYR A 29 1.31 12.14 -19.81
N ILE A 30 0.29 12.92 -19.45
CA ILE A 30 -0.87 13.20 -20.32
C ILE A 30 -0.43 13.87 -21.64
N LYS A 31 0.50 14.85 -21.55
CA LYS A 31 1.07 15.49 -22.74
C LYS A 31 1.80 14.47 -23.65
N ARG A 32 2.57 13.57 -23.07
CA ARG A 32 3.30 12.52 -23.79
C ARG A 32 2.35 11.50 -24.42
N GLN A 33 1.28 11.14 -23.72
CA GLN A 33 0.25 10.20 -24.20
C GLN A 33 -0.42 10.78 -25.47
N LYS A 34 -0.77 12.06 -25.49
CA LYS A 34 -1.42 12.72 -26.64
C LYS A 34 -0.59 12.66 -27.93
N VAL A 35 0.71 12.54 -27.83
CA VAL A 35 1.64 12.42 -28.99
C VAL A 35 2.16 10.99 -29.19
N GLY A 36 1.50 9.99 -28.62
CA GLY A 36 1.85 8.58 -28.77
C GLY A 36 3.17 8.16 -28.10
N LYS A 37 3.68 8.94 -27.16
CA LYS A 37 4.95 8.71 -26.46
C LYS A 37 4.76 8.49 -24.96
N ALA A 38 3.66 7.85 -24.58
CA ALA A 38 3.41 7.47 -23.19
C ALA A 38 4.50 6.52 -22.67
N PHE A 39 4.73 6.56 -21.37
CA PHE A 39 5.62 5.65 -20.64
C PHE A 39 4.85 4.94 -19.53
N LEU A 40 5.36 3.80 -19.10
CA LEU A 40 4.75 3.08 -17.99
C LEU A 40 5.07 3.79 -16.67
N TRP A 41 4.04 4.19 -15.93
CA TRP A 41 4.19 4.81 -14.62
C TRP A 41 3.20 4.20 -13.62
N GLY A 42 3.71 3.67 -12.51
CA GLY A 42 2.92 2.97 -11.51
C GLY A 42 1.75 3.78 -10.96
N LEU A 43 1.94 5.08 -10.73
CA LEU A 43 0.86 5.95 -10.26
C LEU A 43 -0.33 5.99 -11.25
N VAL A 44 -0.07 6.06 -12.56
CA VAL A 44 -1.15 6.04 -13.56
C VAL A 44 -1.92 4.73 -13.53
N LEU A 45 -1.21 3.60 -13.36
CA LEU A 45 -1.86 2.30 -13.20
C LEU A 45 -2.72 2.26 -11.93
N ASP A 46 -2.21 2.82 -10.83
CA ASP A 46 -2.98 2.92 -9.59
C ASP A 46 -4.19 3.83 -9.73
N LEU A 47 -4.05 4.98 -10.41
CA LEU A 47 -5.17 5.88 -10.67
C LEU A 47 -6.25 5.20 -11.50
N LYS A 48 -5.91 4.47 -12.57
CA LYS A 48 -6.87 3.71 -13.38
C LYS A 48 -7.66 2.68 -12.57
N LYS A 49 -7.02 2.03 -11.61
CA LYS A 49 -7.69 1.09 -10.70
C LYS A 49 -8.77 1.77 -9.84
N TYR A 50 -8.67 3.08 -9.55
CA TYR A 50 -9.77 3.80 -8.87
C TYR A 50 -11.04 3.84 -9.70
N GLY A 51 -10.93 3.98 -11.03
CA GLY A 51 -12.08 3.94 -11.94
C GLY A 51 -12.69 2.55 -12.07
N GLU A 52 -11.83 1.54 -12.12
CA GLU A 52 -12.23 0.13 -12.32
C GLU A 52 -12.76 -0.52 -11.03
N ASN A 53 -12.32 -0.02 -9.86
CA ASN A 53 -12.57 -0.64 -8.56
C ASN A 53 -13.98 -0.31 -8.04
N ASN A 54 -14.96 -1.10 -8.43
CA ASN A 54 -16.34 -1.07 -7.93
C ASN A 54 -16.47 -1.64 -6.50
N GLY A 55 -15.58 -1.24 -5.59
CA GLY A 55 -15.62 -1.66 -4.19
C GLY A 55 -15.03 -3.04 -3.88
N LYS A 56 -14.40 -3.68 -4.86
CA LYS A 56 -13.67 -4.95 -4.66
C LYS A 56 -12.22 -4.69 -4.26
N SER A 57 -11.98 -4.03 -3.14
CA SER A 57 -10.66 -4.08 -2.54
C SER A 57 -10.48 -5.46 -1.91
N GLY A 58 -9.90 -6.37 -2.68
CA GLY A 58 -9.58 -7.71 -2.20
C GLY A 58 -8.39 -7.69 -1.24
N PHE A 59 -8.29 -8.73 -0.42
CA PHE A 59 -7.07 -9.05 0.29
C PHE A 59 -5.90 -9.15 -0.71
N CYS A 60 -4.80 -8.47 -0.46
CA CYS A 60 -3.66 -8.37 -1.40
C CYS A 60 -2.89 -9.69 -1.59
N GLY A 61 -3.30 -10.78 -0.94
CA GLY A 61 -2.67 -12.09 -1.07
C GLY A 61 -1.33 -12.22 -0.34
N VAL A 62 -1.07 -11.38 0.65
CA VAL A 62 0.12 -11.46 1.52
C VAL A 62 0.42 -12.91 1.94
N GLY A 63 1.64 -13.37 1.68
CA GLY A 63 2.10 -14.73 1.99
C GLY A 63 1.45 -15.83 1.15
N LEU A 64 0.71 -15.50 0.09
CA LEU A 64 0.05 -16.43 -0.82
C LEU A 64 0.43 -16.24 -2.27
N ILE A 65 0.33 -14.98 -2.74
CA ILE A 65 0.58 -14.62 -4.15
C ILE A 65 2.01 -14.14 -4.30
N GLN A 66 2.54 -13.51 -3.24
CA GLN A 66 3.93 -13.01 -3.22
C GLN A 66 4.59 -13.30 -1.89
N ILE A 67 5.88 -13.56 -1.95
CA ILE A 67 6.78 -13.70 -0.82
C ILE A 67 8.08 -12.95 -1.11
N TYR A 68 8.79 -12.58 -0.04
CA TYR A 68 10.12 -11.98 -0.10
C TYR A 68 11.08 -12.83 0.71
N VAL A 69 12.22 -13.16 0.13
CA VAL A 69 13.29 -13.90 0.80
C VAL A 69 14.47 -12.96 1.02
N LYS A 70 14.89 -12.81 2.26
CA LYS A 70 16.11 -12.06 2.60
C LYS A 70 17.35 -12.91 2.44
N VAL A 71 18.50 -12.27 2.35
CA VAL A 71 19.82 -12.94 2.22
C VAL A 71 20.15 -13.84 3.41
N ASP A 72 19.53 -13.61 4.57
CA ASP A 72 19.65 -14.43 5.77
C ASP A 72 18.71 -15.66 5.77
N GLY A 73 18.00 -15.91 4.68
CA GLY A 73 17.10 -17.05 4.50
C GLY A 73 15.70 -16.85 5.06
N ARG A 74 15.41 -15.75 5.77
CA ARG A 74 14.06 -15.48 6.28
C ARG A 74 13.09 -15.14 5.16
N ILE A 75 11.84 -15.62 5.27
CA ILE A 75 10.79 -15.40 4.31
C ILE A 75 9.73 -14.48 4.90
N PHE A 76 9.35 -13.46 4.15
CA PHE A 76 8.40 -12.42 4.55
C PHE A 76 7.19 -12.41 3.61
N GLY A 77 6.04 -12.06 4.15
CA GLY A 77 4.80 -11.98 3.38
C GLY A 77 4.72 -10.77 2.44
N CYS A 78 5.50 -9.71 2.70
CA CYS A 78 5.50 -8.49 1.91
C CYS A 78 6.78 -7.68 2.15
N ALA A 79 7.28 -7.01 1.12
CA ALA A 79 8.42 -6.10 1.22
C ALA A 79 8.16 -4.86 2.10
N ALA A 80 6.90 -4.52 2.34
CA ALA A 80 6.55 -3.38 3.20
C ALA A 80 6.78 -3.65 4.70
N ASN A 81 7.01 -4.90 5.09
CA ASN A 81 7.33 -5.26 6.47
C ASN A 81 8.33 -6.42 6.47
N LEU A 82 9.62 -6.07 6.58
CA LEU A 82 10.75 -7.00 6.67
C LEU A 82 11.25 -7.17 8.11
N GLU A 83 10.42 -6.80 9.09
CA GLU A 83 10.64 -7.01 10.51
C GLU A 83 10.10 -8.40 10.93
N SER A 84 10.45 -8.81 12.16
CA SER A 84 10.04 -10.13 12.69
C SER A 84 8.52 -10.36 12.65
N SER A 85 7.72 -9.31 12.77
CA SER A 85 6.26 -9.37 12.70
C SER A 85 5.73 -9.75 11.31
N GLY A 86 6.49 -9.46 10.25
CA GLY A 86 6.19 -9.80 8.85
C GLY A 86 6.76 -11.14 8.40
N CYS A 87 7.61 -11.79 9.24
CA CYS A 87 8.23 -13.06 8.92
C CYS A 87 7.18 -14.19 8.90
N ILE A 88 7.22 -15.00 7.84
CA ILE A 88 6.28 -16.12 7.63
C ILE A 88 6.97 -17.46 7.43
N GLY A 89 8.28 -17.52 7.60
CA GLY A 89 9.06 -18.75 7.49
C GLY A 89 10.52 -18.48 7.14
N ASP A 90 11.21 -19.51 6.77
CA ASP A 90 12.59 -19.48 6.31
C ASP A 90 12.84 -20.53 5.21
N VAL A 91 14.00 -20.44 4.55
CA VAL A 91 14.34 -21.33 3.41
C VAL A 91 14.62 -22.77 3.84
N GLU A 92 14.94 -23.01 5.10
CA GLU A 92 15.24 -24.35 5.62
C GLU A 92 13.95 -25.10 6.00
N ASN A 93 13.02 -24.40 6.68
CA ASN A 93 11.80 -24.99 7.20
C ASN A 93 10.57 -24.70 6.31
N GLY A 94 10.72 -23.79 5.36
CA GLY A 94 9.65 -23.36 4.46
C GLY A 94 8.66 -22.39 5.10
N LEU A 95 7.46 -22.31 4.53
CA LEU A 95 6.42 -21.37 4.98
C LEU A 95 5.68 -21.89 6.21
N SER A 96 5.60 -21.08 7.26
CA SER A 96 4.80 -21.36 8.45
C SER A 96 3.31 -21.19 8.17
N LYS A 97 2.58 -22.31 8.16
CA LYS A 97 1.12 -22.31 8.00
C LYS A 97 0.42 -21.52 9.11
N GLU A 98 0.98 -21.52 10.32
CA GLU A 98 0.45 -20.79 11.46
C GLU A 98 0.60 -19.27 11.28
N CYS A 99 1.79 -18.81 10.89
CA CYS A 99 2.03 -17.38 10.61
C CYS A 99 1.11 -16.88 9.49
N ILE A 100 0.97 -17.63 8.40
CA ILE A 100 0.07 -17.27 7.30
C ILE A 100 -1.40 -17.23 7.79
N LYS A 101 -1.84 -18.21 8.57
CA LYS A 101 -3.20 -18.25 9.13
C LYS A 101 -3.45 -17.07 10.06
N ARG A 102 -2.47 -16.70 10.89
CA ARG A 102 -2.53 -15.52 11.75
C ARG A 102 -2.70 -14.24 10.92
N LEU A 103 -1.87 -14.02 9.91
CA LEU A 103 -1.97 -12.85 9.03
C LEU A 103 -3.32 -12.75 8.34
N ARG A 104 -3.86 -13.87 7.87
CA ARG A 104 -5.21 -13.92 7.25
C ARG A 104 -6.33 -13.58 8.22
N LYS A 105 -6.26 -14.11 9.46
CA LYS A 105 -7.24 -13.81 10.50
C LYS A 105 -7.28 -12.33 10.79
N ILE A 106 -6.11 -11.75 10.99
CA ILE A 106 -5.88 -10.34 11.22
C ILE A 106 -6.47 -9.47 10.08
N GLY A 107 -6.22 -9.85 8.81
CA GLY A 107 -6.76 -9.13 7.65
C GLY A 107 -8.29 -9.13 7.57
N LYS A 108 -8.94 -10.13 8.17
CA LYS A 108 -10.40 -10.21 8.23
C LYS A 108 -11.00 -9.45 9.41
N GLU A 109 -10.34 -9.47 10.56
CA GLU A 109 -10.84 -8.93 11.84
C GLU A 109 -10.43 -7.46 12.05
N GLY A 110 -9.27 -7.05 11.52
CA GLY A 110 -8.74 -5.69 11.66
C GLY A 110 -9.45 -4.70 10.76
N ASN A 111 -10.64 -4.25 11.12
CA ASN A 111 -11.46 -3.42 10.25
C ASN A 111 -11.47 -1.94 10.65
N MET A 112 -10.29 -1.32 10.75
CA MET A 112 -10.19 0.13 10.98
C MET A 112 -10.83 0.97 9.88
N CYS A 113 -10.87 0.44 8.66
CA CYS A 113 -11.45 1.12 7.52
C CYS A 113 -12.99 1.00 7.44
N SER A 114 -13.65 0.29 8.37
CA SER A 114 -15.09 0.04 8.33
C SER A 114 -15.93 1.31 8.33
N LYS A 115 -15.47 2.33 9.05
CA LYS A 115 -16.14 3.64 9.18
C LYS A 115 -15.59 4.69 8.21
N CYS A 116 -14.64 4.33 7.35
CA CYS A 116 -14.01 5.27 6.43
C CYS A 116 -14.85 5.39 5.15
N SER A 117 -15.29 6.59 4.84
CA SER A 117 -16.05 6.88 3.60
C SER A 117 -15.24 6.60 2.32
N PHE A 118 -13.91 6.59 2.41
CA PHE A 118 -13.00 6.28 1.31
C PHE A 118 -12.76 4.77 1.12
N ALA A 119 -13.15 3.92 2.08
CA ALA A 119 -12.79 2.51 2.11
C ALA A 119 -13.22 1.71 0.87
N VAL A 120 -14.30 2.13 0.21
CA VAL A 120 -14.85 1.42 -0.97
C VAL A 120 -13.85 1.39 -2.12
N LYS A 121 -13.11 2.48 -2.34
CA LYS A 121 -12.15 2.61 -3.45
C LYS A 121 -10.68 2.62 -3.00
N CYS A 122 -10.41 2.57 -1.71
CA CYS A 122 -9.06 2.65 -1.17
C CYS A 122 -8.26 1.37 -1.48
N GLN A 123 -7.13 1.52 -2.14
CA GLN A 123 -6.26 0.38 -2.48
C GLN A 123 -5.43 -0.09 -1.29
N SER A 124 -5.17 0.79 -0.32
CA SER A 124 -4.47 0.47 0.93
C SER A 124 -5.39 -0.04 2.04
N LYS A 125 -6.68 -0.23 1.73
CA LYS A 125 -7.66 -0.73 2.69
C LYS A 125 -7.20 -2.07 3.29
N ASN A 126 -7.18 -2.11 4.63
CA ASN A 126 -6.81 -3.32 5.37
C ASN A 126 -5.40 -3.85 5.04
N CYS A 127 -4.46 -2.98 4.68
CA CYS A 127 -3.07 -3.41 4.48
C CYS A 127 -2.44 -3.79 5.83
N ILE A 128 -2.41 -5.08 6.11
CA ILE A 128 -1.90 -5.66 7.35
C ILE A 128 -0.42 -5.31 7.55
N MET A 129 0.38 -5.45 6.49
CA MET A 129 1.81 -5.26 6.58
C MET A 129 2.20 -3.80 6.83
N ASN A 130 1.45 -2.86 6.24
CA ASN A 130 1.64 -1.45 6.51
C ASN A 130 1.23 -1.08 7.94
N SER A 131 0.15 -1.67 8.44
CA SER A 131 -0.29 -1.52 9.83
C SER A 131 0.76 -2.05 10.81
N LEU A 132 1.25 -3.27 10.59
CA LEU A 132 2.29 -3.88 11.42
C LEU A 132 3.61 -3.10 11.37
N ALA A 133 4.01 -2.62 10.20
CA ALA A 133 5.22 -1.82 10.06
C ALA A 133 5.11 -0.45 10.73
N TYR A 134 3.89 0.11 10.79
CA TYR A 134 3.64 1.42 11.39
C TYR A 134 3.54 1.40 12.92
N SER A 135 2.75 0.48 13.47
CA SER A 135 2.41 0.47 14.90
C SER A 135 2.86 -0.80 15.63
N GLY A 136 3.40 -1.79 14.90
CA GLY A 136 3.69 -3.12 15.46
C GLY A 136 2.42 -3.93 15.78
N THR A 137 1.24 -3.33 15.62
CA THR A 137 -0.06 -3.95 15.90
C THR A 137 -0.96 -3.90 14.69
N VAL A 138 -1.92 -4.81 14.66
CA VAL A 138 -2.93 -4.79 13.61
C VAL A 138 -4.11 -3.98 14.08
N GLY A 139 -4.50 -3.05 13.28
CA GLY A 139 -5.66 -2.22 13.56
C GLY A 139 -5.37 -0.72 13.49
N GLU A 140 -4.11 -0.30 13.46
CA GLU A 140 -3.73 1.09 13.26
C GLU A 140 -3.19 1.31 11.86
N HIS A 141 -3.87 2.14 11.09
CA HIS A 141 -3.39 2.53 9.77
C HIS A 141 -2.33 3.61 9.84
N ASN A 142 -1.31 3.47 9.00
CA ASN A 142 -0.38 4.54 8.75
C ASN A 142 -1.13 5.75 8.15
N PRO A 143 -1.18 6.91 8.83
CA PRO A 143 -1.89 8.10 8.35
C PRO A 143 -1.32 8.65 7.04
N ASP A 144 -0.01 8.48 6.79
CA ASP A 144 0.63 8.88 5.54
C ASP A 144 0.04 8.12 4.34
N MET A 145 -0.24 6.82 4.52
CA MET A 145 -0.91 6.03 3.49
C MET A 145 -2.34 6.50 3.25
N CYS A 146 -3.07 6.86 4.31
CA CYS A 146 -4.40 7.44 4.17
C CYS A 146 -4.35 8.78 3.42
N TYR A 147 -3.32 9.59 3.70
CA TYR A 147 -3.09 10.84 3.00
C TYR A 147 -2.85 10.61 1.50
N PHE A 148 -1.92 9.72 1.14
CA PHE A 148 -1.62 9.40 -0.25
C PHE A 148 -2.82 8.82 -1.01
N GLU A 149 -3.61 7.96 -0.39
CA GLU A 149 -4.82 7.43 -1.01
C GLU A 149 -5.86 8.53 -1.32
N ARG A 150 -6.00 9.53 -0.43
CA ARG A 150 -6.86 10.71 -0.67
C ARG A 150 -6.32 11.57 -1.81
N LYS A 151 -5.01 11.82 -1.86
CA LYS A 151 -4.39 12.60 -2.95
C LYS A 151 -4.49 11.87 -4.29
N LYS A 152 -4.26 10.56 -4.35
CA LYS A 152 -4.49 9.77 -5.57
C LYS A 152 -5.95 9.89 -6.05
N ARG A 153 -6.90 9.82 -5.14
CA ARG A 153 -8.31 9.98 -5.50
C ARG A 153 -8.60 11.35 -6.08
N ASN A 154 -8.09 12.42 -5.46
CA ASN A 154 -8.26 13.78 -5.99
C ASN A 154 -7.66 13.91 -7.39
N LEU A 155 -6.46 13.38 -7.60
CA LEU A 155 -5.84 13.35 -8.94
C LEU A 155 -6.70 12.56 -9.94
N TRP A 156 -7.27 11.42 -9.53
CA TRP A 156 -8.20 10.68 -10.39
C TRP A 156 -9.44 11.51 -10.74
N GLU A 157 -10.08 12.14 -9.77
CA GLU A 157 -11.30 12.94 -9.99
C GLU A 157 -11.04 14.10 -10.97
N ILE A 158 -9.84 14.69 -10.94
CA ILE A 158 -9.46 15.79 -11.85
C ILE A 158 -9.05 15.28 -13.23
N TYR A 159 -8.27 14.22 -13.31
CA TYR A 159 -7.56 13.84 -14.53
C TYR A 159 -8.10 12.58 -15.22
N ALA A 160 -9.06 11.87 -14.64
CA ALA A 160 -9.60 10.64 -15.22
C ALA A 160 -10.05 10.77 -16.70
N PRO A 161 -10.70 11.87 -17.12
CA PRO A 161 -11.11 12.01 -18.52
C PRO A 161 -9.95 12.12 -19.52
N GLN A 162 -8.73 12.31 -19.03
CA GLN A 162 -7.52 12.49 -19.84
C GLN A 162 -6.60 11.26 -19.81
N LEU A 163 -6.91 10.26 -18.97
CA LEU A 163 -6.14 9.03 -18.77
C LEU A 163 -6.76 7.83 -19.48
#